data_878cb240602b5f153ffcd16fa09cf4e5
#
_entry.id   878cb240602b5f153ffcd16fa09cf4e5
#
_cell.length_a   1.000
_cell.length_b   1.000
_cell.length_c   1.000
_cell.angle_alpha   90.00
_cell.angle_beta   90.00
_cell.angle_gamma   90.00
#
_symmetry.space_group_name_H-M   'P 1'
#
loop_
_entity.id
_entity.type
_entity.pdbx_description
1 polymer ?
#
loop_
_entity_poly.entity_id
_entity_poly.type
_entity_poly.pdbx_seq_one_letter_code
_entity_poly.pdbx_strand_id
1 'polypeptide(L)'
;DQLPLTLPVAEGLDLKPKGTSPLGAATDWVNVKCPQCSADAKRDTDTMDTFVDSSWYYLRYADPTNANEPFSKKDVDTWLPVDQYVGGVTHAILHLLYSRFFTKVLNDMGMVDFNEPFTRLLNQGMVVMDGSAMSKSRGNLVRLSDELENHGVDAIRLSMVFAGPPEDDVDWSDVSPSGSVKFLTRAWRLSGDVTSPAGVDFSTGDLALRKATHKALHDAGFAVESFRFNVAVARVMELVNATRKAIDSGCGSADPAVREAVEAIAIMISLVAPFTAEEMWERLGHKPCVALAGWPAVDEKLLVADAVTVVVQINGKIKDRLDVPPSITDADLEAAAL
;
A
#
# COMPACT_ATOMS: atom_id res chain seq x y z
N ASP A 1 -36.34 11.35 -25.25
CA ASP A 1 -37.17 10.13 -25.44
C ASP A 1 -36.47 9.02 -26.26
N GLN A 2 -35.20 9.20 -26.73
CA GLN A 2 -34.46 8.20 -27.49
C GLN A 2 -33.32 7.59 -26.69
N LEU A 3 -33.14 7.95 -25.43
CA LEU A 3 -32.15 7.38 -24.54
C LEU A 3 -32.73 6.20 -23.75
N PRO A 4 -31.91 5.17 -23.45
CA PRO A 4 -30.50 4.99 -23.88
C PRO A 4 -30.38 4.64 -25.36
N LEU A 5 -29.45 5.28 -26.04
CA LEU A 5 -29.12 4.97 -27.44
C LEU A 5 -28.26 3.70 -27.49
N THR A 6 -28.82 2.62 -28.00
CA THR A 6 -28.10 1.35 -28.18
C THR A 6 -27.29 1.36 -29.48
N LEU A 7 -26.12 0.75 -29.42
CA LEU A 7 -25.32 0.52 -30.62
C LEU A 7 -26.00 -0.49 -31.54
N PRO A 8 -25.84 -0.37 -32.88
CA PRO A 8 -26.44 -1.31 -33.80
C PRO A 8 -25.83 -2.71 -33.66
N VAL A 9 -26.67 -3.75 -33.75
CA VAL A 9 -26.16 -5.12 -33.88
C VAL A 9 -25.58 -5.27 -35.28
N ALA A 10 -24.29 -5.32 -35.36
CA ALA A 10 -23.55 -5.15 -36.60
C ALA A 10 -23.15 -6.50 -37.20
N GLU A 11 -24.08 -7.26 -37.75
CA GLU A 11 -23.71 -8.35 -38.65
C GLU A 11 -23.00 -7.75 -39.89
N GLY A 12 -21.67 -8.01 -40.00
CA GLY A 12 -20.86 -7.57 -41.13
C GLY A 12 -20.15 -6.23 -41.03
N LEU A 13 -20.24 -5.50 -39.91
CA LEU A 13 -19.38 -4.34 -39.69
C LEU A 13 -17.93 -4.78 -39.40
N ASP A 14 -16.98 -4.28 -40.21
CA ASP A 14 -15.56 -4.43 -39.90
C ASP A 14 -15.20 -3.46 -38.78
N LEU A 15 -15.08 -4.00 -37.55
CA LEU A 15 -14.75 -3.22 -36.36
C LEU A 15 -13.25 -2.85 -36.27
N LYS A 16 -12.43 -3.19 -37.27
CA LYS A 16 -11.03 -2.81 -37.28
C LYS A 16 -10.90 -1.30 -37.60
N PRO A 17 -10.15 -0.54 -36.80
CA PRO A 17 -9.95 0.89 -37.06
C PRO A 17 -9.27 1.10 -38.41
N LYS A 18 -9.88 1.89 -39.29
CA LYS A 18 -9.34 2.27 -40.62
C LYS A 18 -9.23 3.80 -40.76
N GLY A 19 -8.98 4.51 -39.65
CA GLY A 19 -8.91 5.96 -39.62
C GLY A 19 -10.28 6.67 -39.52
N THR A 20 -11.39 5.92 -39.59
CA THR A 20 -12.77 6.43 -39.36
C THR A 20 -13.51 5.49 -38.46
N SER A 21 -14.50 6.00 -37.71
CA SER A 21 -15.34 5.16 -36.84
C SER A 21 -16.05 4.05 -37.64
N PRO A 22 -15.96 2.78 -37.20
CA PRO A 22 -16.72 1.68 -37.82
C PRO A 22 -18.23 1.91 -37.85
N LEU A 23 -18.79 2.69 -36.90
CA LEU A 23 -20.21 3.04 -36.83
C LEU A 23 -20.67 3.86 -38.04
N GLY A 24 -19.75 4.60 -38.69
CA GLY A 24 -20.06 5.37 -39.89
C GLY A 24 -20.59 4.53 -41.06
N ALA A 25 -20.28 3.20 -41.08
CA ALA A 25 -20.77 2.27 -42.07
C ALA A 25 -22.22 1.77 -41.80
N ALA A 26 -22.75 1.97 -40.60
CA ALA A 26 -24.11 1.62 -40.22
C ALA A 26 -25.08 2.74 -40.64
N THR A 27 -25.31 2.90 -41.95
CA THR A 27 -26.05 4.01 -42.56
C THR A 27 -27.45 4.20 -41.99
N ASP A 28 -28.15 3.10 -41.71
CA ASP A 28 -29.51 3.14 -41.14
C ASP A 28 -29.52 3.61 -39.67
N TRP A 29 -28.43 3.36 -38.95
CA TRP A 29 -28.26 3.86 -37.59
C TRP A 29 -27.78 5.32 -37.57
N VAL A 30 -26.92 5.70 -38.50
CA VAL A 30 -26.33 7.04 -38.57
C VAL A 30 -27.33 8.07 -39.04
N ASN A 31 -28.09 7.78 -40.10
CA ASN A 31 -29.04 8.73 -40.69
C ASN A 31 -30.38 8.73 -39.94
N VAL A 32 -30.70 9.87 -39.37
CA VAL A 32 -31.87 10.04 -38.51
C VAL A 32 -32.61 11.34 -38.82
N LYS A 33 -33.77 11.50 -38.28
CA LYS A 33 -34.48 12.80 -38.28
C LYS A 33 -34.16 13.55 -36.98
N CYS A 34 -33.99 14.85 -37.09
CA CYS A 34 -33.78 15.72 -35.94
C CYS A 34 -35.04 15.67 -35.03
N PRO A 35 -34.94 15.38 -33.72
CA PRO A 35 -36.07 15.29 -32.84
C PRO A 35 -36.82 16.62 -32.61
N GLN A 36 -36.18 17.75 -32.89
CA GLN A 36 -36.78 19.08 -32.73
C GLN A 36 -37.48 19.57 -33.98
N CYS A 37 -36.85 19.43 -35.17
CA CYS A 37 -37.33 20.06 -36.40
C CYS A 37 -37.63 19.06 -37.52
N SER A 38 -37.43 17.74 -37.30
CA SER A 38 -37.62 16.66 -38.26
C SER A 38 -36.82 16.76 -39.58
N ALA A 39 -35.86 17.66 -39.65
CA ALA A 39 -34.94 17.73 -40.78
C ALA A 39 -33.98 16.51 -40.77
N ASP A 40 -33.36 16.24 -41.92
CA ASP A 40 -32.37 15.17 -42.00
C ASP A 40 -31.16 15.52 -41.13
N ALA A 41 -30.72 14.56 -40.35
CA ALA A 41 -29.61 14.68 -39.41
C ALA A 41 -28.75 13.41 -39.41
N LYS A 42 -27.59 13.48 -38.84
CA LYS A 42 -26.72 12.31 -38.63
C LYS A 42 -26.37 12.21 -37.15
N ARG A 43 -26.39 10.99 -36.64
CA ARG A 43 -25.78 10.71 -35.32
C ARG A 43 -24.28 10.85 -35.41
N ASP A 44 -23.70 11.33 -34.33
CA ASP A 44 -22.25 11.27 -34.14
C ASP A 44 -21.82 9.79 -34.10
N THR A 45 -20.73 9.47 -34.77
CA THR A 45 -20.18 8.13 -34.87
C THR A 45 -18.98 7.91 -33.97
N ASP A 46 -18.51 8.96 -33.32
CA ASP A 46 -17.48 8.83 -32.31
C ASP A 46 -18.08 8.27 -31.02
N THR A 47 -17.35 7.34 -30.39
CA THR A 47 -17.67 6.82 -29.08
C THR A 47 -16.81 7.51 -28.04
N MET A 48 -17.35 7.69 -26.84
CA MET A 48 -16.54 8.19 -25.73
C MET A 48 -15.43 7.19 -25.38
N ASP A 49 -14.31 7.72 -24.91
CA ASP A 49 -13.23 6.92 -24.36
C ASP A 49 -13.73 6.04 -23.21
N THR A 50 -13.23 4.81 -23.12
CA THR A 50 -13.62 3.87 -22.06
C THR A 50 -13.28 4.36 -20.65
N PHE A 51 -12.32 5.29 -20.51
CA PHE A 51 -12.02 5.95 -19.24
C PHE A 51 -13.15 6.84 -18.71
N VAL A 52 -14.13 7.16 -19.53
CA VAL A 52 -15.32 7.91 -19.09
C VAL A 52 -16.07 7.18 -17.98
N ASP A 53 -16.21 5.86 -18.06
CA ASP A 53 -16.90 5.07 -17.05
C ASP A 53 -16.13 5.05 -15.72
N SER A 54 -14.81 5.06 -15.78
CA SER A 54 -13.96 5.10 -14.59
C SER A 54 -13.86 6.48 -13.95
N SER A 55 -14.37 7.52 -14.60
CA SER A 55 -14.22 8.92 -14.15
C SER A 55 -15.02 9.27 -12.90
N TRP A 56 -16.01 8.46 -12.54
CA TRP A 56 -16.95 8.76 -11.46
C TRP A 56 -17.33 7.55 -10.60
N TYR A 57 -16.72 6.37 -10.81
CA TYR A 57 -17.06 5.12 -10.11
C TYR A 57 -17.01 5.26 -8.58
N TYR A 58 -16.09 6.05 -8.05
CA TYR A 58 -15.92 6.29 -6.61
C TYR A 58 -17.12 7.01 -6.00
N LEU A 59 -17.83 7.86 -6.75
CA LEU A 59 -19.10 8.45 -6.35
C LEU A 59 -20.19 7.38 -6.25
N ARG A 60 -20.26 6.49 -7.26
CA ARG A 60 -21.21 5.38 -7.27
C ARG A 60 -20.98 4.39 -6.13
N TYR A 61 -19.75 4.20 -5.69
CA TYR A 61 -19.43 3.32 -4.57
C TYR A 61 -20.02 3.78 -3.23
N ALA A 62 -20.27 5.07 -3.05
CA ALA A 62 -20.96 5.58 -1.86
C ALA A 62 -22.43 5.14 -1.78
N ASP A 63 -23.07 4.85 -2.93
CA ASP A 63 -24.47 4.45 -3.02
C ASP A 63 -24.70 3.46 -4.19
N PRO A 64 -24.15 2.23 -4.12
CA PRO A 64 -24.08 1.31 -5.24
C PRO A 64 -25.42 0.69 -5.64
N THR A 65 -26.41 0.70 -4.76
CA THR A 65 -27.71 0.06 -4.96
C THR A 65 -28.82 1.02 -5.41
N ASN A 66 -28.51 2.31 -5.55
CA ASN A 66 -29.50 3.31 -5.98
C ASN A 66 -29.96 3.05 -7.41
N ALA A 67 -31.25 2.80 -7.58
CA ALA A 67 -31.88 2.53 -8.88
C ALA A 67 -32.45 3.79 -9.56
N ASN A 68 -32.54 4.90 -8.83
CA ASN A 68 -33.22 6.11 -9.29
C ASN A 68 -32.27 7.22 -9.73
N GLU A 69 -31.10 7.29 -9.08
CA GLU A 69 -30.11 8.35 -9.29
C GLU A 69 -28.72 7.74 -9.45
N PRO A 70 -27.76 8.46 -10.06
CA PRO A 70 -26.37 7.99 -10.16
C PRO A 70 -25.76 7.70 -8.79
N PHE A 71 -26.11 8.52 -7.79
CA PHE A 71 -25.73 8.40 -6.38
C PHE A 71 -26.58 9.36 -5.54
N SER A 72 -26.72 9.05 -4.24
CA SER A 72 -27.31 9.96 -3.26
C SER A 72 -26.31 11.06 -2.91
N LYS A 73 -26.71 12.34 -3.06
CA LYS A 73 -25.88 13.47 -2.64
C LYS A 73 -25.46 13.36 -1.18
N LYS A 74 -26.39 12.95 -0.29
CA LYS A 74 -26.14 12.80 1.13
C LYS A 74 -25.02 11.79 1.42
N ASP A 75 -25.02 10.65 0.74
CA ASP A 75 -24.01 9.61 0.96
C ASP A 75 -22.65 10.02 0.40
N VAL A 76 -22.66 10.65 -0.77
CA VAL A 76 -21.46 11.22 -1.38
C VAL A 76 -20.87 12.32 -0.50
N ASP A 77 -21.65 13.27 0.01
CA ASP A 77 -21.14 14.33 0.89
C ASP A 77 -20.61 13.79 2.24
N THR A 78 -21.01 12.57 2.63
CA THR A 78 -20.51 11.91 3.85
C THR A 78 -19.14 11.25 3.64
N TRP A 79 -18.90 10.66 2.47
CA TRP A 79 -17.75 9.82 2.20
C TRP A 79 -16.69 10.47 1.31
N LEU A 80 -17.01 11.56 0.61
CA LEU A 80 -16.11 12.22 -0.34
C LEU A 80 -15.90 13.70 0.04
N PRO A 81 -14.81 14.33 -0.46
CA PRO A 81 -13.82 13.78 -1.41
C PRO A 81 -13.01 12.61 -0.80
N VAL A 82 -12.45 11.76 -1.66
CA VAL A 82 -11.63 10.61 -1.24
C VAL A 82 -10.38 11.10 -0.50
N ASP A 83 -10.12 10.58 0.72
CA ASP A 83 -9.02 11.03 1.56
C ASP A 83 -7.65 10.71 0.97
N GLN A 84 -7.46 9.50 0.46
CA GLN A 84 -6.22 9.03 -0.13
C GLN A 84 -6.50 8.24 -1.40
N TYR A 85 -5.91 8.65 -2.51
CA TYR A 85 -6.00 7.95 -3.79
C TYR A 85 -4.63 7.44 -4.24
N VAL A 86 -4.58 6.18 -4.70
CA VAL A 86 -3.33 5.52 -5.07
C VAL A 86 -3.45 4.99 -6.49
N GLY A 87 -2.48 5.31 -7.35
CA GLY A 87 -2.48 4.85 -8.73
C GLY A 87 -1.17 5.14 -9.45
N GLY A 88 -1.00 4.57 -10.64
CA GLY A 88 0.19 4.79 -11.46
C GLY A 88 0.24 6.21 -12.04
N VAL A 89 1.44 6.74 -12.20
CA VAL A 89 1.68 8.11 -12.71
C VAL A 89 1.11 8.35 -14.10
N THR A 90 0.99 7.30 -14.93
CA THR A 90 0.43 7.40 -16.29
C THR A 90 -1.04 7.82 -16.31
N HIS A 91 -1.76 7.63 -15.21
CA HIS A 91 -3.15 8.07 -15.09
C HIS A 91 -3.31 9.59 -14.92
N ALA A 92 -2.23 10.35 -14.72
CA ALA A 92 -2.29 11.81 -14.60
C ALA A 92 -2.94 12.47 -15.82
N ILE A 93 -2.68 11.96 -17.02
CA ILE A 93 -3.21 12.47 -18.30
C ILE A 93 -4.43 11.67 -18.82
N LEU A 94 -4.90 10.68 -18.07
CA LEU A 94 -6.03 9.84 -18.44
C LEU A 94 -7.11 9.91 -17.32
N HIS A 95 -7.18 8.88 -16.51
CA HIS A 95 -8.19 8.72 -15.46
C HIS A 95 -8.29 9.92 -14.51
N LEU A 96 -7.17 10.44 -14.02
CA LEU A 96 -7.19 11.57 -13.06
C LEU A 96 -7.70 12.86 -13.73
N LEU A 97 -7.33 13.11 -15.00
CA LEU A 97 -7.83 14.24 -15.73
C LEU A 97 -9.35 14.17 -15.92
N TYR A 98 -9.86 13.02 -16.34
CA TYR A 98 -11.31 12.79 -16.51
C TYR A 98 -12.06 12.87 -15.16
N SER A 99 -11.54 12.27 -14.10
CA SER A 99 -12.15 12.31 -12.78
C SER A 99 -12.30 13.75 -12.26
N ARG A 100 -11.28 14.57 -12.44
CA ARG A 100 -11.33 15.99 -12.07
C ARG A 100 -12.33 16.77 -12.91
N PHE A 101 -12.35 16.51 -14.21
CA PHE A 101 -13.33 17.14 -15.11
C PHE A 101 -14.76 16.79 -14.70
N PHE A 102 -15.06 15.51 -14.52
CA PHE A 102 -16.38 15.05 -14.08
C PHE A 102 -16.79 15.67 -12.75
N THR A 103 -15.89 15.68 -11.77
CA THR A 103 -16.17 16.28 -10.46
C THR A 103 -16.54 17.76 -10.59
N LYS A 104 -15.83 18.53 -11.42
CA LYS A 104 -16.14 19.95 -11.65
C LYS A 104 -17.50 20.15 -12.31
N VAL A 105 -17.84 19.32 -13.32
CA VAL A 105 -19.16 19.35 -13.96
C VAL A 105 -20.25 19.02 -12.96
N LEU A 106 -20.09 17.96 -12.16
CA LEU A 106 -21.06 17.57 -11.14
C LEU A 106 -21.22 18.65 -10.05
N ASN A 107 -20.14 19.34 -9.70
CA ASN A 107 -20.21 20.49 -8.79
C ASN A 107 -20.98 21.66 -9.41
N ASP A 108 -20.72 22.01 -10.68
CA ASP A 108 -21.48 23.05 -11.40
C ASP A 108 -22.97 22.72 -11.52
N MET A 109 -23.31 21.42 -11.59
CA MET A 109 -24.68 20.93 -11.57
C MET A 109 -25.31 20.90 -10.17
N GLY A 110 -24.55 21.19 -9.11
CA GLY A 110 -25.00 21.12 -7.70
C GLY A 110 -25.19 19.71 -7.15
N MET A 111 -24.65 18.71 -7.84
CA MET A 111 -24.75 17.30 -7.43
C MET A 111 -23.76 16.91 -6.33
N VAL A 112 -22.63 17.63 -6.22
CA VAL A 112 -21.61 17.48 -5.18
C VAL A 112 -21.17 18.84 -4.67
N ASP A 113 -20.65 18.92 -3.40
CA ASP A 113 -20.23 20.19 -2.78
C ASP A 113 -18.71 20.43 -2.84
N PHE A 114 -17.98 19.59 -3.55
CA PHE A 114 -16.53 19.70 -3.75
C PHE A 114 -16.17 19.75 -5.24
N ASN A 115 -15.02 20.32 -5.58
CA ASN A 115 -14.57 20.50 -6.97
C ASN A 115 -13.27 19.73 -7.31
N GLU A 116 -12.71 18.99 -6.36
CA GLU A 116 -11.60 18.07 -6.56
C GLU A 116 -11.95 16.71 -5.92
N PRO A 117 -11.78 15.59 -6.64
CA PRO A 117 -12.26 14.30 -6.19
C PRO A 117 -11.40 13.65 -5.10
N PHE A 118 -10.11 14.01 -5.03
CA PHE A 118 -9.11 13.37 -4.19
C PHE A 118 -8.37 14.40 -3.34
N THR A 119 -8.32 14.18 -2.01
CA THR A 119 -7.64 15.08 -1.08
C THR A 119 -6.13 14.90 -1.14
N ARG A 120 -5.67 13.64 -1.21
CA ARG A 120 -4.25 13.28 -1.36
C ARG A 120 -4.09 12.22 -2.43
N LEU A 121 -3.01 12.33 -3.19
CA LEU A 121 -2.66 11.43 -4.27
C LEU A 121 -1.27 10.84 -4.02
N LEU A 122 -1.17 9.52 -4.12
CA LEU A 122 0.09 8.79 -4.17
C LEU A 122 0.25 8.21 -5.58
N ASN A 123 1.21 8.70 -6.33
CA ASN A 123 1.57 8.12 -7.61
C ASN A 123 2.59 7.01 -7.41
N GLN A 124 2.22 5.79 -7.81
CA GLN A 124 3.12 4.65 -7.76
C GLN A 124 4.10 4.66 -8.93
N GLY A 125 5.36 4.27 -8.64
CA GLY A 125 6.35 3.97 -9.65
C GLY A 125 5.98 2.74 -10.50
N MET A 126 6.75 2.52 -11.54
CA MET A 126 6.58 1.41 -12.47
C MET A 126 7.38 0.19 -12.01
N VAL A 127 6.84 -1.01 -12.26
CA VAL A 127 7.64 -2.24 -12.16
C VAL A 127 8.25 -2.49 -13.53
N VAL A 128 9.57 -2.43 -13.59
CA VAL A 128 10.35 -2.59 -14.81
C VAL A 128 11.16 -3.89 -14.77
N MET A 129 11.77 -4.28 -15.88
CA MET A 129 12.71 -5.38 -15.97
C MET A 129 13.93 -4.92 -16.76
N ASP A 130 15.09 -5.00 -16.14
CA ASP A 130 16.36 -4.51 -16.68
C ASP A 130 16.24 -3.04 -17.20
N GLY A 131 15.66 -2.19 -16.36
CA GLY A 131 15.46 -0.77 -16.64
C GLY A 131 14.42 -0.46 -17.73
N SER A 132 13.65 -1.43 -18.16
CA SER A 132 12.67 -1.27 -19.25
C SER A 132 11.27 -1.73 -18.85
N ALA A 133 10.24 -1.05 -19.38
CA ALA A 133 8.86 -1.48 -19.17
C ALA A 133 8.64 -2.92 -19.67
N MET A 134 7.99 -3.74 -18.86
CA MET A 134 7.66 -5.11 -19.19
C MET A 134 6.67 -5.18 -20.36
N SER A 135 6.94 -6.07 -21.32
CA SER A 135 6.08 -6.27 -22.48
C SER A 135 6.19 -7.71 -23.02
N LYS A 136 5.05 -8.29 -23.40
CA LYS A 136 5.02 -9.60 -24.09
C LYS A 136 5.85 -9.59 -25.37
N SER A 137 5.78 -8.51 -26.15
CA SER A 137 6.49 -8.38 -27.43
C SER A 137 8.02 -8.26 -27.26
N ARG A 138 8.49 -7.78 -26.12
CA ARG A 138 9.93 -7.68 -25.79
C ARG A 138 10.48 -8.95 -25.14
N GLY A 139 9.62 -9.86 -24.70
CA GLY A 139 10.04 -11.10 -24.04
C GLY A 139 10.55 -10.91 -22.60
N ASN A 140 10.42 -9.73 -22.03
CA ASN A 140 10.86 -9.40 -20.66
C ASN A 140 9.72 -9.40 -19.63
N LEU A 141 8.59 -10.03 -19.96
CA LEU A 141 7.43 -10.10 -19.08
C LEU A 141 7.63 -11.16 -17.99
N VAL A 142 7.55 -10.75 -16.75
CA VAL A 142 7.42 -11.64 -15.58
C VAL A 142 5.94 -11.92 -15.35
N ARG A 143 5.57 -13.19 -15.27
CA ARG A 143 4.18 -13.58 -15.02
C ARG A 143 3.95 -13.72 -13.54
N LEU A 144 2.99 -12.97 -13.01
CA LEU A 144 2.62 -13.03 -11.61
C LEU A 144 2.18 -14.44 -11.17
N SER A 145 1.48 -15.17 -12.05
CA SER A 145 1.07 -16.57 -11.78
C SER A 145 2.25 -17.47 -11.41
N ASP A 146 3.34 -17.37 -12.17
CA ASP A 146 4.52 -18.19 -11.99
C ASP A 146 5.25 -17.85 -10.69
N GLU A 147 5.31 -16.55 -10.38
CA GLU A 147 5.88 -16.07 -9.12
C GLU A 147 5.05 -16.49 -7.88
N LEU A 148 3.73 -16.44 -8.01
CA LEU A 148 2.83 -16.89 -6.93
C LEU A 148 2.93 -18.40 -6.70
N GLU A 149 3.06 -19.19 -7.75
CA GLU A 149 3.23 -20.65 -7.66
C GLU A 149 4.57 -21.01 -6.99
N ASN A 150 5.64 -20.29 -7.32
CA ASN A 150 6.98 -20.57 -6.83
C ASN A 150 7.24 -20.08 -5.41
N HIS A 151 6.65 -18.95 -4.99
CA HIS A 151 7.01 -18.25 -3.77
C HIS A 151 5.84 -18.03 -2.80
N GLY A 152 4.61 -18.17 -3.26
CA GLY A 152 3.41 -17.87 -2.48
C GLY A 152 3.08 -16.37 -2.41
N VAL A 153 1.82 -16.08 -2.11
CA VAL A 153 1.28 -14.71 -2.16
C VAL A 153 1.93 -13.77 -1.15
N ASP A 154 2.18 -14.22 0.06
CA ASP A 154 2.76 -13.39 1.12
C ASP A 154 4.18 -12.95 0.79
N ALA A 155 4.99 -13.84 0.21
CA ALA A 155 6.35 -13.52 -0.18
C ALA A 155 6.39 -12.50 -1.33
N ILE A 156 5.49 -12.62 -2.30
CA ILE A 156 5.38 -11.65 -3.42
C ILE A 156 4.92 -10.29 -2.91
N ARG A 157 3.87 -10.24 -2.08
CA ARG A 157 3.40 -8.99 -1.47
C ARG A 157 4.51 -8.29 -0.69
N LEU A 158 5.20 -9.04 0.19
CA LEU A 158 6.32 -8.53 0.98
C LEU A 158 7.45 -8.01 0.08
N SER A 159 7.80 -8.75 -0.97
CA SER A 159 8.86 -8.36 -1.91
C SER A 159 8.56 -7.02 -2.59
N MET A 160 7.33 -6.83 -3.06
CA MET A 160 6.90 -5.59 -3.71
C MET A 160 6.96 -4.39 -2.76
N VAL A 161 6.49 -4.58 -1.52
CA VAL A 161 6.47 -3.51 -0.51
C VAL A 161 7.87 -3.18 0.01
N PHE A 162 8.76 -4.17 0.07
CA PHE A 162 10.12 -3.99 0.58
C PHE A 162 11.11 -3.46 -0.46
N ALA A 163 10.80 -3.57 -1.75
CA ALA A 163 11.70 -3.20 -2.84
C ALA A 163 12.14 -1.72 -2.81
N GLY A 164 11.24 -0.82 -2.39
CA GLY A 164 11.53 0.61 -2.31
C GLY A 164 10.35 1.43 -1.82
N PRO A 165 10.49 2.77 -1.77
CA PRO A 165 9.37 3.68 -1.60
C PRO A 165 8.33 3.46 -2.71
N PRO A 166 7.02 3.61 -2.43
CA PRO A 166 5.99 3.32 -3.43
C PRO A 166 6.01 4.24 -4.66
N GLU A 167 6.63 5.42 -4.55
CA GLU A 167 6.76 6.40 -5.64
C GLU A 167 7.87 6.06 -6.63
N ASP A 168 8.84 5.24 -6.22
CA ASP A 168 10.01 4.89 -7.03
C ASP A 168 9.71 3.73 -7.98
N ASP A 169 10.37 3.73 -9.12
CA ASP A 169 10.36 2.58 -10.01
C ASP A 169 11.08 1.39 -9.37
N VAL A 170 10.52 0.20 -9.53
CA VAL A 170 11.07 -1.05 -9.02
C VAL A 170 11.56 -1.90 -10.18
N ASP A 171 12.87 -2.19 -10.23
CA ASP A 171 13.38 -3.17 -11.18
C ASP A 171 13.19 -4.58 -10.59
N TRP A 172 12.42 -5.42 -11.32
CA TRP A 172 12.14 -6.78 -10.87
C TRP A 172 13.41 -7.64 -10.75
N SER A 173 14.45 -7.34 -11.52
CA SER A 173 15.74 -8.04 -11.43
C SER A 173 16.41 -7.88 -10.05
N ASP A 174 16.11 -6.78 -9.33
CA ASP A 174 16.63 -6.50 -7.99
C ASP A 174 15.74 -7.05 -6.86
N VAL A 175 14.53 -7.51 -7.19
CA VAL A 175 13.56 -8.05 -6.22
C VAL A 175 13.90 -9.51 -5.90
N SER A 176 13.84 -9.88 -4.61
CA SER A 176 14.18 -11.23 -4.14
C SER A 176 13.02 -11.91 -3.43
N PRO A 177 12.06 -12.51 -4.15
CA PRO A 177 10.96 -13.25 -3.52
C PRO A 177 11.44 -14.40 -2.63
N SER A 178 12.50 -15.10 -3.03
CA SER A 178 13.12 -16.14 -2.22
C SER A 178 13.70 -15.61 -0.89
N GLY A 179 14.19 -14.37 -0.87
CA GLY A 179 14.61 -13.67 0.34
C GLY A 179 13.44 -13.41 1.28
N SER A 180 12.31 -13.00 0.73
CA SER A 180 11.06 -12.81 1.47
C SER A 180 10.52 -14.12 2.06
N VAL A 181 10.55 -15.23 1.31
CA VAL A 181 10.20 -16.56 1.84
C VAL A 181 11.07 -16.92 3.05
N LYS A 182 12.39 -16.72 2.94
CA LYS A 182 13.33 -17.00 4.05
C LYS A 182 13.04 -16.14 5.27
N PHE A 183 12.72 -14.87 5.08
CA PHE A 183 12.36 -13.98 6.18
C PHE A 183 11.05 -14.41 6.84
N LEU A 184 9.98 -14.63 6.09
CA LEU A 184 8.68 -15.07 6.62
C LEU A 184 8.81 -16.42 7.36
N THR A 185 9.61 -17.34 6.84
CA THR A 185 9.90 -18.62 7.52
C THR A 185 10.56 -18.40 8.88
N ARG A 186 11.51 -17.44 8.99
CA ARG A 186 12.16 -17.12 10.28
C ARG A 186 11.16 -16.50 11.26
N ALA A 187 10.33 -15.56 10.81
CA ALA A 187 9.30 -14.93 11.63
C ALA A 187 8.29 -15.99 12.12
N TRP A 188 7.78 -16.83 11.22
CA TRP A 188 6.85 -17.91 11.55
C TRP A 188 7.41 -18.89 12.58
N ARG A 189 8.70 -19.27 12.47
CA ARG A 189 9.35 -20.16 13.44
C ARG A 189 9.35 -19.58 14.85
N LEU A 190 9.54 -18.27 15.01
CA LEU A 190 9.49 -17.62 16.32
C LEU A 190 8.16 -17.87 17.05
N SER A 191 7.03 -17.88 16.34
CA SER A 191 5.72 -18.17 16.97
C SER A 191 5.65 -19.58 17.58
N GLY A 192 6.40 -20.53 17.02
CA GLY A 192 6.51 -21.87 17.57
C GLY A 192 7.50 -22.03 18.72
N ASP A 193 8.41 -21.06 18.88
CA ASP A 193 9.39 -21.09 19.97
C ASP A 193 8.85 -20.47 21.26
N VAL A 194 7.79 -19.65 21.19
CA VAL A 194 7.18 -19.01 22.36
C VAL A 194 6.51 -20.06 23.27
N THR A 195 6.94 -20.15 24.52
CA THR A 195 6.39 -21.10 25.52
C THR A 195 5.67 -20.43 26.69
N SER A 196 5.78 -19.12 26.85
CA SER A 196 4.98 -18.36 27.82
C SER A 196 3.48 -18.36 27.45
N PRO A 197 2.56 -18.35 28.45
CA PRO A 197 1.13 -18.36 28.18
C PRO A 197 0.62 -17.05 27.55
N ALA A 198 -0.48 -17.13 26.82
CA ALA A 198 -1.18 -15.94 26.34
C ALA A 198 -1.68 -15.11 27.55
N GLY A 199 -1.55 -13.75 27.40
CA GLY A 199 -1.96 -12.82 28.48
C GLY A 199 -0.97 -12.70 29.64
N VAL A 200 0.27 -13.20 29.49
CA VAL A 200 1.33 -13.00 30.49
C VAL A 200 1.66 -11.49 30.61
N ASP A 201 2.03 -11.08 31.83
CA ASP A 201 2.46 -9.70 32.07
C ASP A 201 3.83 -9.44 31.43
N PHE A 202 3.84 -8.69 30.36
CA PHE A 202 5.07 -8.33 29.62
C PHE A 202 6.06 -7.50 30.43
N SER A 203 5.56 -6.76 31.46
CA SER A 203 6.42 -5.89 32.28
C SER A 203 7.50 -6.65 33.04
N THR A 204 7.34 -7.96 33.20
CA THR A 204 8.27 -8.84 33.90
C THR A 204 9.36 -9.44 32.97
N GLY A 205 9.25 -9.18 31.66
CA GLY A 205 10.18 -9.70 30.67
C GLY A 205 11.48 -8.91 30.53
N ASP A 206 12.38 -9.42 29.68
CA ASP A 206 13.67 -8.79 29.37
C ASP A 206 13.52 -7.35 28.88
N LEU A 207 14.10 -6.42 29.62
CA LEU A 207 13.93 -4.98 29.36
C LEU A 207 14.53 -4.56 28.01
N ALA A 208 15.64 -5.15 27.60
CA ALA A 208 16.33 -4.78 26.34
C ALA A 208 15.49 -5.20 25.14
N LEU A 209 14.90 -6.41 25.18
CA LEU A 209 14.01 -6.88 24.11
C LEU A 209 12.71 -6.06 24.07
N ARG A 210 12.13 -5.70 25.24
CA ARG A 210 10.95 -4.83 25.31
C ARG A 210 11.23 -3.46 24.71
N LYS A 211 12.39 -2.83 25.03
CA LYS A 211 12.80 -1.56 24.39
C LYS A 211 12.89 -1.71 22.88
N ALA A 212 13.48 -2.80 22.38
CA ALA A 212 13.57 -3.07 20.94
C ALA A 212 12.18 -3.25 20.30
N THR A 213 11.26 -3.94 20.98
CA THR A 213 9.88 -4.14 20.52
C THR A 213 9.11 -2.83 20.40
N HIS A 214 9.11 -2.02 21.47
CA HIS A 214 8.40 -0.73 21.48
C HIS A 214 9.00 0.27 20.50
N LYS A 215 10.33 0.27 20.33
CA LYS A 215 10.98 1.07 19.29
C LYS A 215 10.57 0.61 17.89
N ALA A 216 10.52 -0.68 17.61
CA ALA A 216 10.08 -1.20 16.33
C ALA A 216 8.61 -0.85 16.04
N LEU A 217 7.72 -0.97 17.03
CA LEU A 217 6.31 -0.57 16.91
C LEU A 217 6.16 0.91 16.60
N HIS A 218 6.88 1.77 17.32
CA HIS A 218 6.87 3.21 17.10
C HIS A 218 7.37 3.58 15.70
N ASP A 219 8.57 3.10 15.34
CA ASP A 219 9.22 3.46 14.07
C ASP A 219 8.48 2.89 12.87
N ALA A 220 7.95 1.65 12.99
CA ALA A 220 7.15 1.03 11.93
C ALA A 220 5.79 1.73 11.78
N GLY A 221 5.13 2.11 12.88
CA GLY A 221 3.88 2.87 12.85
C GLY A 221 4.06 4.19 12.11
N PHE A 222 5.09 4.98 12.48
CA PHE A 222 5.41 6.22 11.79
C PHE A 222 5.73 6.02 10.30
N ALA A 223 6.46 4.95 9.97
CA ALA A 223 6.80 4.62 8.60
C ALA A 223 5.55 4.26 7.76
N VAL A 224 4.59 3.51 8.33
CA VAL A 224 3.31 3.19 7.68
C VAL A 224 2.50 4.46 7.42
N GLU A 225 2.33 5.32 8.43
CA GLU A 225 1.62 6.60 8.30
C GLU A 225 2.24 7.53 7.24
N SER A 226 3.56 7.43 7.04
CA SER A 226 4.32 8.22 6.08
C SER A 226 4.49 7.54 4.72
N PHE A 227 3.80 6.42 4.46
CA PHE A 227 3.94 5.59 3.24
C PHE A 227 5.37 5.06 3.00
N ARG A 228 6.21 4.99 4.03
CA ARG A 228 7.56 4.41 3.99
C ARG A 228 7.53 2.91 4.32
N PHE A 229 6.76 2.16 3.55
CA PHE A 229 6.48 0.74 3.84
C PHE A 229 7.73 -0.14 3.88
N ASN A 230 8.69 0.12 3.00
CA ASN A 230 9.98 -0.59 3.00
C ASN A 230 10.75 -0.38 4.31
N VAL A 231 10.67 0.81 4.90
CA VAL A 231 11.26 1.11 6.22
C VAL A 231 10.51 0.35 7.31
N ALA A 232 9.18 0.31 7.27
CA ALA A 232 8.39 -0.47 8.23
C ALA A 232 8.80 -1.94 8.20
N VAL A 233 8.91 -2.55 7.02
CA VAL A 233 9.38 -3.93 6.85
C VAL A 233 10.78 -4.12 7.43
N ALA A 234 11.71 -3.18 7.20
CA ALA A 234 13.06 -3.24 7.76
C ALA A 234 13.03 -3.27 9.30
N ARG A 235 12.18 -2.45 9.95
CA ARG A 235 12.02 -2.45 11.42
C ARG A 235 11.51 -3.81 11.93
N VAL A 236 10.58 -4.43 11.22
CA VAL A 236 10.11 -5.78 11.58
C VAL A 236 11.25 -6.80 11.42
N MET A 237 12.05 -6.73 10.36
CA MET A 237 13.20 -7.61 10.16
C MET A 237 14.24 -7.46 11.27
N GLU A 238 14.50 -6.24 11.72
CA GLU A 238 15.39 -5.95 12.86
C GLU A 238 14.84 -6.59 14.14
N LEU A 239 13.54 -6.46 14.41
CA LEU A 239 12.90 -7.06 15.60
C LEU A 239 12.94 -8.59 15.56
N VAL A 240 12.70 -9.22 14.41
CA VAL A 240 12.83 -10.69 14.25
C VAL A 240 14.26 -11.14 14.62
N ASN A 241 15.27 -10.41 14.17
CA ASN A 241 16.67 -10.73 14.49
C ASN A 241 16.98 -10.49 15.98
N ALA A 242 16.50 -9.39 16.57
CA ALA A 242 16.68 -9.08 17.98
C ALA A 242 16.02 -10.13 18.87
N THR A 243 14.80 -10.56 18.53
CA THR A 243 14.05 -11.60 19.26
C THR A 243 14.80 -12.93 19.22
N ARG A 244 15.28 -13.36 18.05
CA ARG A 244 16.08 -14.59 17.93
C ARG A 244 17.34 -14.49 18.79
N LYS A 245 18.08 -13.38 18.68
CA LYS A 245 19.27 -13.16 19.48
C LYS A 245 19.00 -13.19 20.97
N ALA A 246 17.89 -12.60 21.44
CA ALA A 246 17.53 -12.62 22.86
C ALA A 246 17.25 -14.05 23.35
N ILE A 247 16.51 -14.87 22.60
CA ILE A 247 16.27 -16.28 22.92
C ILE A 247 17.60 -17.04 23.05
N ASP A 248 18.47 -16.89 22.07
CA ASP A 248 19.73 -17.64 21.98
C ASP A 248 20.78 -17.18 23.01
N SER A 249 20.69 -15.94 23.51
CA SER A 249 21.64 -15.38 24.50
C SER A 249 21.19 -15.49 25.96
N GLY A 250 20.14 -16.24 26.25
CA GLY A 250 19.77 -16.62 27.63
C GLY A 250 18.45 -16.03 28.14
N CYS A 251 17.77 -15.16 27.40
CA CYS A 251 16.42 -14.72 27.72
C CYS A 251 15.46 -15.94 27.76
N GLY A 252 15.57 -16.79 26.73
CA GLY A 252 14.80 -18.04 26.64
C GLY A 252 13.38 -17.85 26.10
N SER A 253 12.83 -18.96 25.63
CA SER A 253 11.51 -19.00 24.96
C SER A 253 10.31 -18.74 25.90
N ALA A 254 10.51 -18.82 27.21
CA ALA A 254 9.47 -18.59 28.20
C ALA A 254 9.38 -17.13 28.66
N ASP A 255 10.32 -16.29 28.27
CA ASP A 255 10.34 -14.89 28.68
C ASP A 255 9.13 -14.13 28.14
N PRO A 256 8.42 -13.35 28.98
CA PRO A 256 7.28 -12.53 28.54
C PRO A 256 7.62 -11.53 27.41
N ALA A 257 8.83 -10.97 27.38
CA ALA A 257 9.26 -10.05 26.33
C ALA A 257 9.40 -10.75 24.96
N VAL A 258 9.73 -12.04 24.95
CA VAL A 258 9.76 -12.82 23.71
C VAL A 258 8.35 -12.97 23.13
N ARG A 259 7.36 -13.23 23.97
CA ARG A 259 5.96 -13.26 23.53
C ARG A 259 5.51 -11.90 23.03
N GLU A 260 5.76 -10.82 23.79
CA GLU A 260 5.42 -9.45 23.38
C GLU A 260 5.99 -9.12 21.99
N ALA A 261 7.28 -9.45 21.77
CA ALA A 261 7.94 -9.22 20.48
C ALA A 261 7.31 -10.02 19.33
N VAL A 262 6.98 -11.30 19.57
CA VAL A 262 6.44 -12.18 18.52
C VAL A 262 4.98 -11.82 18.19
N GLU A 263 4.17 -11.44 19.19
CA GLU A 263 2.82 -10.89 18.95
C GLU A 263 2.88 -9.57 18.16
N ALA A 264 3.79 -8.67 18.51
CA ALA A 264 4.02 -7.44 17.76
C ALA A 264 4.47 -7.71 16.31
N ILE A 265 5.40 -8.67 16.10
CA ILE A 265 5.83 -9.10 14.77
C ILE A 265 4.63 -9.61 13.96
N ALA A 266 3.78 -10.49 14.53
CA ALA A 266 2.60 -11.02 13.83
C ALA A 266 1.65 -9.90 13.38
N ILE A 267 1.37 -8.93 14.26
CA ILE A 267 0.51 -7.78 13.93
C ILE A 267 1.16 -6.91 12.84
N MET A 268 2.44 -6.59 12.96
CA MET A 268 3.12 -5.74 11.97
C MET A 268 3.20 -6.40 10.58
N ILE A 269 3.54 -7.68 10.50
CA ILE A 269 3.62 -8.37 9.20
C ILE A 269 2.24 -8.65 8.58
N SER A 270 1.15 -8.62 9.36
CA SER A 270 -0.21 -8.82 8.83
C SER A 270 -0.57 -7.81 7.73
N LEU A 271 0.01 -6.63 7.75
CA LEU A 271 -0.19 -5.60 6.73
C LEU A 271 0.30 -6.04 5.34
N VAL A 272 1.34 -6.86 5.28
CA VAL A 272 2.00 -7.25 4.03
C VAL A 272 1.94 -8.75 3.75
N ALA A 273 1.92 -9.59 4.78
CA ALA A 273 1.92 -11.04 4.71
C ALA A 273 0.82 -11.63 5.62
N PRO A 274 -0.47 -11.41 5.29
CA PRO A 274 -1.60 -11.70 6.18
C PRO A 274 -1.77 -13.18 6.50
N PHE A 275 -1.49 -14.08 5.58
CA PHE A 275 -1.66 -15.52 5.81
C PHE A 275 -0.61 -16.06 6.80
N THR A 276 0.64 -15.67 6.63
CA THR A 276 1.71 -16.02 7.57
C THR A 276 1.44 -15.44 8.96
N ALA A 277 0.96 -14.20 9.01
CA ALA A 277 0.64 -13.52 10.25
C ALA A 277 -0.52 -14.21 11.02
N GLU A 278 -1.57 -14.61 10.30
CA GLU A 278 -2.72 -15.30 10.88
C GLU A 278 -2.31 -16.66 11.49
N GLU A 279 -1.49 -17.44 10.78
CA GLU A 279 -0.91 -18.70 11.28
C GLU A 279 -0.04 -18.47 12.51
N MET A 280 0.76 -17.39 12.55
CA MET A 280 1.52 -17.03 13.74
C MET A 280 0.61 -16.67 14.90
N TRP A 281 -0.46 -15.92 14.66
CA TRP A 281 -1.42 -15.45 15.65
C TRP A 281 -2.16 -16.62 16.31
N GLU A 282 -2.63 -17.57 15.51
CA GLU A 282 -3.26 -18.79 15.99
C GLU A 282 -2.30 -19.64 16.83
N ARG A 283 -1.03 -19.81 16.39
CA ARG A 283 -0.01 -20.57 17.14
C ARG A 283 0.34 -19.94 18.48
N LEU A 284 0.20 -18.62 18.61
CA LEU A 284 0.36 -17.91 19.88
C LEU A 284 -0.85 -18.08 20.82
N GLY A 285 -1.90 -18.79 20.39
CA GLY A 285 -3.10 -19.10 21.17
C GLY A 285 -4.18 -18.04 21.12
N HIS A 286 -4.13 -17.13 20.16
CA HIS A 286 -5.16 -16.11 19.95
C HIS A 286 -6.29 -16.62 19.05
N LYS A 287 -7.45 -15.98 19.17
CA LYS A 287 -8.56 -16.20 18.23
C LYS A 287 -8.29 -15.47 16.90
N PRO A 288 -8.69 -16.01 15.75
CA PRO A 288 -8.71 -15.26 14.52
C PRO A 288 -9.62 -14.03 14.63
N CYS A 289 -9.37 -12.90 14.00
CA CYS A 289 -8.38 -12.60 12.99
C CYS A 289 -7.33 -11.61 13.56
N VAL A 290 -6.05 -11.77 13.17
CA VAL A 290 -4.97 -10.87 13.60
C VAL A 290 -5.22 -9.40 13.20
N ALA A 291 -5.90 -9.17 12.08
CA ALA A 291 -6.27 -7.83 11.62
C ALA A 291 -7.20 -7.07 12.59
N LEU A 292 -7.91 -7.79 13.49
CA LEU A 292 -8.77 -7.19 14.50
C LEU A 292 -8.05 -6.90 15.83
N ALA A 293 -6.80 -7.31 15.97
CA ALA A 293 -6.02 -7.10 17.20
C ALA A 293 -5.71 -5.61 17.45
N GLY A 294 -5.72 -4.78 16.38
CA GLY A 294 -5.30 -3.38 16.44
C GLY A 294 -3.79 -3.24 16.56
N TRP A 295 -3.30 -2.00 16.37
CA TRP A 295 -1.89 -1.71 16.55
C TRP A 295 -1.54 -1.67 18.04
N PRO A 296 -0.47 -2.36 18.51
CA PRO A 296 -0.12 -2.37 19.93
C PRO A 296 0.26 -0.97 20.44
N ALA A 297 -0.17 -0.67 21.65
CA ALA A 297 0.20 0.60 22.29
C ALA A 297 1.70 0.65 22.56
N VAL A 298 2.32 1.79 22.27
CA VAL A 298 3.74 2.04 22.56
C VAL A 298 3.88 2.61 23.96
N ASP A 299 4.73 2.01 24.79
CA ASP A 299 5.15 2.60 26.06
C ASP A 299 6.32 3.56 25.83
N GLU A 300 6.05 4.87 25.93
CA GLU A 300 7.05 5.92 25.70
C GLU A 300 8.28 5.81 26.63
N LYS A 301 8.11 5.23 27.82
CA LYS A 301 9.22 5.02 28.75
C LYS A 301 10.26 4.05 28.20
N LEU A 302 9.82 3.11 27.35
CA LEU A 302 10.70 2.16 26.69
C LEU A 302 11.39 2.71 25.44
N LEU A 303 10.98 3.89 24.96
CA LEU A 303 11.64 4.57 23.84
C LEU A 303 12.87 5.38 24.28
N VAL A 304 13.06 5.60 25.57
CA VAL A 304 14.20 6.35 26.09
C VAL A 304 15.47 5.53 25.84
N ALA A 305 16.37 6.09 25.03
CA ALA A 305 17.68 5.50 24.78
C ALA A 305 18.55 5.57 26.04
N ASP A 306 19.26 4.49 26.36
CA ASP A 306 20.21 4.47 27.48
C ASP A 306 21.51 5.23 27.13
N ALA A 307 21.85 5.28 25.85
CA ALA A 307 22.98 6.02 25.31
C ALA A 307 22.69 6.52 23.89
N VAL A 308 23.34 7.61 23.52
CA VAL A 308 23.38 8.15 22.16
C VAL A 308 24.83 8.13 21.65
N THR A 309 25.00 7.72 20.40
CA THR A 309 26.32 7.75 19.77
C THR A 309 26.59 9.14 19.20
N VAL A 310 27.57 9.84 19.78
CA VAL A 310 28.05 11.12 19.27
C VAL A 310 29.30 10.86 18.40
N VAL A 311 29.29 11.45 17.20
CA VAL A 311 30.38 11.30 16.23
C VAL A 311 31.32 12.45 16.38
N VAL A 312 32.56 12.16 16.76
CA VAL A 312 33.65 13.14 16.84
C VAL A 312 34.30 13.31 15.46
N GLN A 313 34.31 14.55 14.97
CA GLN A 313 34.88 14.87 13.66
C GLN A 313 35.96 15.94 13.76
N ILE A 314 37.04 15.76 13.01
CA ILE A 314 38.10 16.78 12.81
C ILE A 314 38.19 17.06 11.31
N ASN A 315 38.02 18.31 10.93
CA ASN A 315 38.03 18.75 9.52
C ASN A 315 37.10 17.92 8.62
N GLY A 316 35.87 17.59 9.09
CA GLY A 316 34.87 16.82 8.37
C GLY A 316 35.15 15.30 8.28
N LYS A 317 36.23 14.80 8.90
CA LYS A 317 36.51 13.36 8.96
C LYS A 317 36.19 12.80 10.33
N ILE A 318 35.44 11.69 10.34
CA ILE A 318 35.14 10.95 11.56
C ILE A 318 36.44 10.45 12.18
N LYS A 319 36.65 10.75 13.46
CA LYS A 319 37.78 10.32 14.26
C LYS A 319 37.39 9.28 15.30
N ASP A 320 36.27 9.49 15.96
CA ASP A 320 35.78 8.59 16.99
C ASP A 320 34.27 8.59 17.08
N ARG A 321 33.75 7.62 17.82
CA ARG A 321 32.30 7.51 18.16
C ARG A 321 32.21 7.23 19.64
N LEU A 322 31.54 8.12 20.37
CA LEU A 322 31.36 8.04 21.81
C LEU A 322 29.90 7.68 22.12
N ASP A 323 29.68 6.60 22.86
CA ASP A 323 28.37 6.27 23.41
C ASP A 323 28.23 6.95 24.76
N VAL A 324 27.36 7.95 24.83
CA VAL A 324 27.15 8.82 26.01
C VAL A 324 25.69 8.86 26.41
N PRO A 325 25.36 9.09 27.70
CA PRO A 325 23.99 9.29 28.11
C PRO A 325 23.32 10.45 27.36
N PRO A 326 22.03 10.34 26.99
CA PRO A 326 21.30 11.44 26.31
C PRO A 326 21.27 12.75 27.10
N SER A 327 21.49 12.69 28.42
CA SER A 327 21.52 13.82 29.32
C SER A 327 22.92 14.40 29.56
N ILE A 328 23.94 13.96 28.80
CA ILE A 328 25.31 14.48 28.93
C ILE A 328 25.32 15.99 28.68
N THR A 329 26.08 16.73 29.51
CA THR A 329 26.25 18.16 29.28
C THR A 329 27.29 18.42 28.18
N ASP A 330 27.22 19.60 27.56
CA ASP A 330 28.21 19.97 26.51
C ASP A 330 29.64 19.94 27.06
N ALA A 331 29.84 20.35 28.31
CA ALA A 331 31.15 20.33 28.97
C ALA A 331 31.71 18.90 29.20
N ASP A 332 30.81 17.97 29.63
CA ASP A 332 31.19 16.58 29.83
C ASP A 332 31.43 15.87 28.48
N LEU A 333 30.63 16.24 27.45
CA LEU A 333 30.79 15.72 26.10
C LEU A 333 32.15 16.16 25.47
N GLU A 334 32.50 17.45 25.66
CA GLU A 334 33.78 17.97 25.19
C GLU A 334 34.95 17.26 25.91
N ALA A 335 34.85 17.05 27.21
CA ALA A 335 35.85 16.32 27.99
C ALA A 335 36.00 14.84 27.57
N ALA A 336 34.90 14.20 27.17
CA ALA A 336 34.90 12.82 26.68
C ALA A 336 35.45 12.69 25.24
N ALA A 337 35.40 13.77 24.46
CA ALA A 337 35.88 13.81 23.07
C ALA A 337 37.35 14.17 22.91
N LEU A 338 38.02 14.72 23.95
CA LEU A 338 39.42 15.08 24.01
C LEU A 338 40.28 13.97 24.58
#